data_5476b22e99ece3472c6c6e46fdbf78a4
#
_entry.id   5476b22e99ece3472c6c6e46fdbf78a4
#
_cell.length_a   1.000
_cell.length_b   1.000
_cell.length_c   1.000
_cell.angle_alpha   90.00
_cell.angle_beta   90.00
_cell.angle_gamma   90.00
#
_symmetry.space_group_name_H-M   'P 1'
#
loop_
_entity.id
_entity.type
_entity.pdbx_description
1 polymer ?
#
loop_
_entity_poly.entity_id
_entity_poly.type
_entity_poly.pdbx_seq_one_letter_code
_entity_poly.pdbx_strand_id
1 'polypeptide(L)'
;MLALGRSTTPALDLLAEASIAAAAAHVAGLGAPRLVIDATGFLHGAGFTPEKSLRDLDAAHMAHAFAVNAIGPALLMKHFLPLLPRQGASVFATLSARVGSIGDNRLGGWYAYRASKAALNQLVRTAAIELRRRAPQAVCVALHPGTVETALSAPFARAGLAVRPAAEAAADLLRVIAALGPDDTGSFLDHKGLPIPW
;
A
#
# COMPACT_ATOMS: atom_id res chain seq x y z
N MET A 1 14.54 -2.84 -13.15
CA MET A 1 13.80 -2.42 -11.95
C MET A 1 14.25 -1.02 -11.57
N LEU A 2 13.33 -0.10 -11.31
CA LEU A 2 13.59 1.27 -10.84
C LEU A 2 13.05 1.39 -9.41
N ALA A 3 13.85 1.86 -8.47
CA ALA A 3 13.42 2.20 -7.12
C ALA A 3 13.30 3.72 -7.00
N LEU A 4 12.19 4.19 -6.43
CA LEU A 4 11.90 5.60 -6.19
C LEU A 4 11.61 5.82 -4.70
N GLY A 5 12.11 6.92 -4.16
CA GLY A 5 11.93 7.29 -2.78
C GLY A 5 12.49 8.68 -2.49
N ARG A 6 12.47 9.11 -1.24
CA ARG A 6 12.89 10.47 -0.84
C ARG A 6 14.37 10.78 -1.14
N SER A 7 15.21 9.76 -1.21
CA SER A 7 16.66 9.88 -1.47
C SER A 7 17.04 9.57 -2.92
N THR A 8 16.10 9.33 -3.81
CA THR A 8 16.39 9.05 -5.23
C THR A 8 16.36 10.32 -6.08
N THR A 9 16.80 10.20 -7.34
CA THR A 9 16.67 11.26 -8.34
C THR A 9 15.90 10.71 -9.54
N PRO A 10 14.66 11.20 -9.83
CA PRO A 10 13.93 12.19 -9.02
C PRO A 10 13.54 11.66 -7.62
N ALA A 11 13.43 12.56 -6.66
CA ALA A 11 12.90 12.21 -5.35
C ALA A 11 11.39 11.93 -5.43
N LEU A 12 10.90 10.99 -4.61
CA LEU A 12 9.47 10.71 -4.45
C LEU A 12 9.12 10.86 -2.97
N ASP A 13 8.38 11.91 -2.64
CA ASP A 13 7.82 12.17 -1.31
C ASP A 13 6.30 12.12 -1.39
N LEU A 14 5.68 11.24 -0.60
CA LEU A 14 4.23 11.07 -0.56
C LEU A 14 3.46 12.30 -0.07
N LEU A 15 4.15 13.17 0.69
CA LEU A 15 3.56 14.41 1.21
C LEU A 15 3.64 15.59 0.23
N ALA A 16 4.29 15.40 -0.92
CA ALA A 16 4.49 16.41 -1.94
C ALA A 16 4.04 15.89 -3.31
N GLU A 17 2.80 16.17 -3.69
CA GLU A 17 2.22 15.67 -4.95
C GLU A 17 3.08 16.03 -6.18
N ALA A 18 3.70 17.21 -6.18
CA ALA A 18 4.58 17.62 -7.28
C ALA A 18 5.78 16.67 -7.47
N SER A 19 6.32 16.09 -6.37
CA SER A 19 7.39 15.09 -6.46
C SER A 19 6.88 13.76 -7.02
N ILE A 20 5.66 13.34 -6.67
CA ILE A 20 5.02 12.16 -7.23
C ILE A 20 4.81 12.33 -8.74
N ALA A 21 4.29 13.49 -9.15
CA ALA A 21 4.09 13.81 -10.58
C ALA A 21 5.40 13.81 -11.36
N ALA A 22 6.47 14.40 -10.81
CA ALA A 22 7.80 14.39 -11.43
C ALA A 22 8.38 12.98 -11.56
N ALA A 23 8.22 12.15 -10.52
CA ALA A 23 8.63 10.75 -10.53
C ALA A 23 7.86 9.95 -11.58
N ALA A 24 6.55 10.14 -11.69
CA ALA A 24 5.70 9.51 -12.70
C ALA A 24 6.09 9.93 -14.13
N ALA A 25 6.37 11.22 -14.35
CA ALA A 25 6.86 11.74 -15.63
C ALA A 25 8.22 11.12 -16.02
N HIS A 26 9.13 10.97 -15.05
CA HIS A 26 10.40 10.27 -15.28
C HIS A 26 10.18 8.81 -15.71
N VAL A 27 9.30 8.07 -15.03
CA VAL A 27 8.97 6.69 -15.42
C VAL A 27 8.34 6.62 -16.79
N ALA A 28 7.44 7.55 -17.13
CA ALA A 28 6.82 7.61 -18.46
C ALA A 28 7.87 7.80 -19.57
N GLY A 29 8.94 8.57 -19.32
CA GLY A 29 10.05 8.74 -20.25
C GLY A 29 10.89 7.48 -20.48
N LEU A 30 10.84 6.52 -19.53
CA LEU A 30 11.53 5.23 -19.66
C LEU A 30 10.65 4.15 -20.33
N GLY A 31 9.35 4.37 -20.41
CA GLY A 31 8.37 3.47 -21.02
C GLY A 31 7.19 3.13 -20.08
N ALA A 32 6.23 2.39 -20.60
CA ALA A 32 5.05 1.99 -19.83
C ALA A 32 5.40 0.91 -18.79
N PRO A 33 5.24 1.16 -17.48
CA PRO A 33 5.51 0.17 -16.45
C PRO A 33 4.46 -0.96 -16.48
N ARG A 34 4.89 -2.20 -16.36
CA ARG A 34 3.97 -3.35 -16.21
C ARG A 34 3.76 -3.76 -14.75
N LEU A 35 4.65 -3.32 -13.86
CA LEU A 35 4.53 -3.56 -12.43
C LEU A 35 4.95 -2.30 -11.68
N VAL A 36 4.05 -1.82 -10.84
CA VAL A 36 4.28 -0.75 -9.86
C VAL A 36 3.96 -1.30 -8.48
N ILE A 37 4.91 -1.21 -7.56
CA ILE A 37 4.72 -1.64 -6.17
C ILE A 37 4.92 -0.43 -5.26
N ASP A 38 3.88 -0.04 -4.54
CA ASP A 38 3.94 0.90 -3.44
C ASP A 38 4.19 0.14 -2.14
N ALA A 39 5.42 0.23 -1.63
CA ALA A 39 5.84 -0.40 -0.38
C ALA A 39 5.92 0.62 0.78
N THR A 40 5.21 1.72 0.68
CA THR A 40 5.24 2.78 1.69
C THR A 40 4.30 2.49 2.86
N GLY A 41 4.53 3.16 3.99
CA GLY A 41 3.65 3.08 5.15
C GLY A 41 4.22 3.78 6.37
N PHE A 42 3.31 4.19 7.26
CA PHE A 42 3.61 4.83 8.53
C PHE A 42 2.76 4.18 9.63
N LEU A 43 3.39 3.80 10.73
CA LEU A 43 2.75 3.28 11.94
C LEU A 43 3.17 4.09 13.18
N HIS A 44 4.44 4.46 13.25
CA HIS A 44 5.03 5.23 14.36
C HIS A 44 6.23 6.05 13.87
N GLY A 45 6.67 6.98 14.69
CA GLY A 45 7.78 7.90 14.38
C GLY A 45 7.33 9.35 14.37
N ALA A 46 8.24 10.29 14.18
CA ALA A 46 7.94 11.73 14.23
C ALA A 46 7.22 12.18 15.52
N GLY A 47 7.50 11.50 16.64
CA GLY A 47 6.84 11.77 17.92
C GLY A 47 5.50 11.04 18.14
N PHE A 48 4.99 10.31 17.14
CA PHE A 48 3.73 9.58 17.22
C PHE A 48 3.93 8.11 17.55
N THR A 49 3.02 7.55 18.35
CA THR A 49 2.92 6.13 18.69
C THR A 49 1.49 5.64 18.49
N PRO A 50 1.27 4.39 18.07
CA PRO A 50 -0.08 3.87 17.86
C PRO A 50 -0.92 3.90 19.14
N GLU A 51 -2.13 4.36 19.00
CA GLU A 51 -3.08 4.52 20.10
C GLU A 51 -3.52 3.17 20.66
N LYS A 52 -3.56 3.04 21.99
CA LYS A 52 -4.06 1.85 22.67
C LYS A 52 -5.53 1.96 23.06
N SER A 53 -6.02 3.17 23.22
CA SER A 53 -7.40 3.47 23.61
C SER A 53 -7.94 4.71 22.89
N LEU A 54 -9.25 4.90 22.95
CA LEU A 54 -9.92 6.07 22.38
C LEU A 54 -9.40 7.40 22.98
N ARG A 55 -8.95 7.37 24.23
CA ARG A 55 -8.39 8.55 24.92
C ARG A 55 -7.08 9.04 24.33
N ASP A 56 -6.37 8.17 23.64
CA ASP A 56 -5.05 8.46 23.07
C ASP A 56 -5.15 9.06 21.67
N LEU A 57 -6.38 9.30 21.16
CA LEU A 57 -6.58 9.90 19.85
C LEU A 57 -5.98 11.29 19.78
N ASP A 58 -5.16 11.50 18.77
CA ASP A 58 -4.53 12.77 18.43
C ASP A 58 -4.83 13.13 16.98
N ALA A 59 -5.36 14.32 16.75
CA ALA A 59 -5.77 14.78 15.43
C ALA A 59 -4.58 14.93 14.47
N ALA A 60 -3.42 15.38 14.96
CA ALA A 60 -2.23 15.54 14.13
C ALA A 60 -1.65 14.18 13.74
N HIS A 61 -1.64 13.20 14.67
CA HIS A 61 -1.27 11.83 14.37
C HIS A 61 -2.18 11.22 13.31
N MET A 62 -3.50 11.36 13.48
CA MET A 62 -4.47 10.86 12.49
C MET A 62 -4.24 11.51 11.12
N ALA A 63 -4.11 12.82 11.06
CA ALA A 63 -3.85 13.54 9.82
C ALA A 63 -2.57 13.04 9.13
N HIS A 64 -1.48 12.86 9.89
CA HIS A 64 -0.22 12.33 9.36
C HIS A 64 -0.35 10.88 8.86
N ALA A 65 -1.02 10.02 9.64
CA ALA A 65 -1.26 8.62 9.23
C ALA A 65 -2.08 8.54 7.94
N PHE A 66 -3.13 9.35 7.80
CA PHE A 66 -3.92 9.43 6.58
C PHE A 66 -3.11 10.00 5.41
N ALA A 67 -2.32 11.04 5.64
CA ALA A 67 -1.47 11.63 4.60
C ALA A 67 -0.52 10.59 4.00
N VAL A 68 0.16 9.79 4.84
CA VAL A 68 1.15 8.79 4.37
C VAL A 68 0.49 7.50 3.90
N ASN A 69 -0.52 6.96 4.63
CA ASN A 69 -1.05 5.62 4.37
C ASN A 69 -2.23 5.58 3.39
N ALA A 70 -2.90 6.71 3.13
CA ALA A 70 -4.07 6.77 2.28
C ALA A 70 -3.93 7.81 1.16
N ILE A 71 -3.67 9.08 1.50
CA ILE A 71 -3.62 10.17 0.51
C ILE A 71 -2.41 10.00 -0.41
N GLY A 72 -1.21 9.75 0.13
CA GLY A 72 -0.01 9.50 -0.66
C GLY A 72 -0.17 8.36 -1.66
N PRO A 73 -0.59 7.15 -1.25
CA PRO A 73 -0.93 6.06 -2.16
C PRO A 73 -2.03 6.40 -3.18
N ALA A 74 -3.05 7.19 -2.81
CA ALA A 74 -4.05 7.67 -3.76
C ALA A 74 -3.44 8.57 -4.84
N LEU A 75 -2.52 9.44 -4.45
CA LEU A 75 -1.76 10.27 -5.40
C LEU A 75 -0.80 9.44 -6.25
N LEU A 76 -0.19 8.38 -5.70
CA LEU A 76 0.55 7.41 -6.53
C LEU A 76 -0.38 6.77 -7.55
N MET A 77 -1.56 6.29 -7.16
CA MET A 77 -2.55 5.74 -8.10
C MET A 77 -2.94 6.76 -9.16
N LYS A 78 -3.21 8.02 -8.77
CA LYS A 78 -3.53 9.11 -9.70
C LYS A 78 -2.51 9.28 -10.81
N HIS A 79 -1.22 9.23 -10.46
CA HIS A 79 -0.12 9.51 -11.40
C HIS A 79 0.42 8.26 -12.11
N PHE A 80 0.38 7.08 -11.49
CA PHE A 80 0.98 5.86 -12.04
C PHE A 80 -0.01 4.93 -12.75
N LEU A 81 -1.29 4.85 -12.33
CA LEU A 81 -2.28 4.05 -13.05
C LEU A 81 -2.44 4.46 -14.52
N PRO A 82 -2.43 5.76 -14.87
CA PRO A 82 -2.47 6.19 -16.26
C PRO A 82 -1.30 5.71 -17.11
N LEU A 83 -0.16 5.39 -16.50
CA LEU A 83 1.05 4.91 -17.20
C LEU A 83 0.99 3.41 -17.53
N LEU A 84 0.12 2.65 -16.85
CA LEU A 84 -0.05 1.24 -17.16
C LEU A 84 -0.55 1.06 -18.59
N PRO A 85 -0.05 0.06 -19.35
CA PRO A 85 -0.46 -0.18 -20.72
C PRO A 85 -1.96 -0.53 -20.77
N ARG A 86 -2.64 -0.08 -21.82
CA ARG A 86 -4.08 -0.39 -22.05
C ARG A 86 -4.32 -1.85 -22.40
N GLN A 87 -3.29 -2.53 -22.91
CA GLN A 87 -3.37 -3.92 -23.36
C GLN A 87 -2.28 -4.75 -22.68
N GLY A 88 -2.61 -6.01 -22.42
CA GLY A 88 -1.74 -6.95 -21.74
C GLY A 88 -1.71 -6.76 -20.22
N ALA A 89 -1.23 -7.79 -19.54
CA ALA A 89 -1.17 -7.82 -18.09
C ALA A 89 -0.27 -6.72 -17.52
N SER A 90 -0.76 -6.02 -16.51
CA SER A 90 0.00 -5.07 -15.71
C SER A 90 -0.60 -4.97 -14.31
N VAL A 91 0.21 -4.62 -13.32
CA VAL A 91 -0.20 -4.62 -11.91
C VAL A 91 0.27 -3.34 -11.22
N PHE A 92 -0.63 -2.71 -10.49
CA PHE A 92 -0.34 -1.76 -9.43
C PHE A 92 -0.69 -2.41 -8.09
N ALA A 93 0.29 -2.68 -7.26
CA ALA A 93 0.13 -3.26 -5.94
C ALA A 93 0.53 -2.25 -4.87
N THR A 94 -0.28 -2.07 -3.83
CA THR A 94 0.08 -1.26 -2.66
C THR A 94 0.05 -2.08 -1.39
N LEU A 95 1.02 -1.85 -0.48
CA LEU A 95 1.06 -2.54 0.78
C LEU A 95 0.03 -1.96 1.76
N SER A 96 -1.00 -2.75 2.01
CA SER A 96 -1.96 -2.54 3.10
C SER A 96 -1.59 -3.41 4.31
N ALA A 97 -2.48 -3.50 5.26
CA ALA A 97 -2.31 -4.31 6.46
C ALA A 97 -3.64 -4.95 6.87
N ARG A 98 -3.59 -6.20 7.36
CA ARG A 98 -4.79 -6.92 7.86
C ARG A 98 -5.59 -6.09 8.87
N VAL A 99 -4.89 -5.26 9.66
CA VAL A 99 -5.54 -4.36 10.63
C VAL A 99 -6.43 -3.28 9.97
N GLY A 100 -6.29 -3.04 8.66
CA GLY A 100 -7.19 -2.19 7.88
C GLY A 100 -8.53 -2.87 7.52
N SER A 101 -8.68 -4.17 7.78
CA SER A 101 -9.95 -4.88 7.64
C SER A 101 -10.90 -4.48 8.77
N ILE A 102 -12.08 -3.97 8.42
CA ILE A 102 -13.14 -3.66 9.38
C ILE A 102 -13.78 -4.97 9.89
N GLY A 103 -14.04 -5.90 8.98
CA GLY A 103 -14.66 -7.18 9.28
C GLY A 103 -13.81 -8.12 10.14
N ASP A 104 -12.47 -8.01 10.04
CA ASP A 104 -11.50 -8.85 10.79
C ASP A 104 -11.03 -8.19 12.10
N ASN A 105 -11.52 -6.98 12.42
CA ASN A 105 -11.10 -6.26 13.62
C ASN A 105 -11.71 -6.87 14.90
N ARG A 106 -10.89 -7.58 15.67
CA ARG A 106 -11.24 -8.16 16.99
C ARG A 106 -10.39 -7.59 18.12
N LEU A 107 -9.28 -6.93 17.81
CA LEU A 107 -8.30 -6.50 18.80
C LEU A 107 -8.45 -5.04 19.22
N GLY A 108 -9.03 -4.18 18.37
CA GLY A 108 -9.09 -2.73 18.61
C GLY A 108 -7.70 -2.07 18.64
N GLY A 109 -7.64 -0.87 19.21
CA GLY A 109 -6.42 -0.05 19.25
C GLY A 109 -5.93 0.40 17.87
N TRP A 110 -4.82 1.13 17.81
CA TRP A 110 -4.18 1.61 16.58
C TRP A 110 -5.12 2.34 15.64
N TYR A 111 -5.91 3.24 16.20
CA TYR A 111 -7.03 3.88 15.50
C TYR A 111 -6.61 4.56 14.21
N ALA A 112 -5.60 5.43 14.27
CA ALA A 112 -5.11 6.15 13.10
C ALA A 112 -4.59 5.19 12.01
N TYR A 113 -3.84 4.16 12.41
CA TYR A 113 -3.28 3.18 11.47
C TYR A 113 -4.37 2.34 10.83
N ARG A 114 -5.29 1.76 11.62
CA ARG A 114 -6.43 0.97 11.11
C ARG A 114 -7.29 1.77 10.16
N ALA A 115 -7.70 2.97 10.59
CA ALA A 115 -8.56 3.83 9.79
C ALA A 115 -7.89 4.24 8.47
N SER A 116 -6.61 4.61 8.51
CA SER A 116 -5.87 4.98 7.29
C SER A 116 -5.69 3.80 6.32
N LYS A 117 -5.45 2.58 6.83
CA LYS A 117 -5.35 1.38 5.97
C LYS A 117 -6.72 0.91 5.46
N ALA A 118 -7.80 1.11 6.19
CA ALA A 118 -9.17 0.91 5.70
C ALA A 118 -9.50 1.90 4.58
N ALA A 119 -9.12 3.17 4.75
CA ALA A 119 -9.26 4.19 3.70
C ALA A 119 -8.45 3.83 2.44
N LEU A 120 -7.21 3.35 2.59
CA LEU A 120 -6.41 2.84 1.47
C LEU A 120 -7.13 1.72 0.73
N ASN A 121 -7.68 0.74 1.45
CA ASN A 121 -8.41 -0.38 0.89
C ASN A 121 -9.62 0.10 0.04
N GLN A 122 -10.38 1.07 0.56
CA GLN A 122 -11.49 1.69 -0.18
C GLN A 122 -11.01 2.40 -1.45
N LEU A 123 -9.89 3.15 -1.37
CA LEU A 123 -9.31 3.86 -2.52
C LEU A 123 -8.84 2.88 -3.60
N VAL A 124 -8.19 1.78 -3.23
CA VAL A 124 -7.78 0.71 -4.16
C VAL A 124 -9.01 0.10 -4.86
N ARG A 125 -10.07 -0.22 -4.11
CA ARG A 125 -11.30 -0.77 -4.68
C ARG A 125 -11.93 0.19 -5.69
N THR A 126 -11.98 1.47 -5.37
CA THR A 126 -12.55 2.50 -6.25
C THR A 126 -11.69 2.70 -7.50
N ALA A 127 -10.37 2.81 -7.34
CA ALA A 127 -9.43 2.97 -8.46
C ALA A 127 -9.43 1.75 -9.41
N ALA A 128 -9.58 0.55 -8.88
CA ALA A 128 -9.68 -0.68 -9.66
C ALA A 128 -10.91 -0.70 -10.59
N ILE A 129 -12.06 -0.21 -10.10
CA ILE A 129 -13.30 -0.11 -10.90
C ILE A 129 -13.11 0.87 -12.06
N GLU A 130 -12.42 1.98 -11.83
CA GLU A 130 -12.09 2.96 -12.86
C GLU A 130 -11.08 2.39 -13.86
N LEU A 131 -9.98 1.77 -13.35
CA LEU A 131 -8.93 1.18 -14.16
C LEU A 131 -9.45 0.13 -15.14
N ARG A 132 -10.38 -0.72 -14.71
CA ARG A 132 -10.98 -1.79 -15.54
C ARG A 132 -11.62 -1.25 -16.82
N ARG A 133 -12.17 -0.03 -16.80
CA ARG A 133 -12.78 0.60 -17.99
C ARG A 133 -11.74 0.99 -19.04
N ARG A 134 -10.53 1.32 -18.62
CA ARG A 134 -9.45 1.81 -19.48
C ARG A 134 -8.47 0.70 -19.89
N ALA A 135 -8.16 -0.18 -18.97
CA ALA A 135 -7.18 -1.25 -19.10
C ALA A 135 -7.73 -2.54 -18.47
N PRO A 136 -8.60 -3.30 -19.20
CA PRO A 136 -9.33 -4.43 -18.62
C PRO A 136 -8.47 -5.56 -18.08
N GLN A 137 -7.21 -5.66 -18.55
CA GLN A 137 -6.26 -6.69 -18.11
C GLN A 137 -5.31 -6.19 -17.01
N ALA A 138 -5.45 -4.92 -16.60
CA ALA A 138 -4.65 -4.36 -15.52
C ALA A 138 -5.29 -4.64 -14.15
N VAL A 139 -4.45 -4.90 -13.16
CA VAL A 139 -4.85 -5.18 -11.78
C VAL A 139 -4.38 -4.06 -10.87
N CYS A 140 -5.28 -3.53 -10.04
CA CYS A 140 -4.96 -2.66 -8.92
C CYS A 140 -5.35 -3.39 -7.63
N VAL A 141 -4.40 -3.67 -6.73
CA VAL A 141 -4.59 -4.58 -5.60
C VAL A 141 -3.96 -4.07 -4.31
N ALA A 142 -4.62 -4.33 -3.17
CA ALA A 142 -4.06 -4.13 -1.84
C ALA A 142 -3.50 -5.46 -1.32
N LEU A 143 -2.26 -5.44 -0.79
CA LEU A 143 -1.58 -6.64 -0.31
C LEU A 143 -1.17 -6.50 1.16
N HIS A 144 -1.41 -7.55 1.94
CA HIS A 144 -0.90 -7.67 3.31
C HIS A 144 0.32 -8.59 3.33
N PRO A 145 1.52 -8.08 3.66
CA PRO A 145 2.76 -8.87 3.64
C PRO A 145 2.93 -9.86 4.80
N GLY A 146 1.97 -9.90 5.74
CA GLY A 146 2.19 -10.50 7.05
C GLY A 146 2.93 -9.53 7.99
N THR A 147 3.38 -10.03 9.15
CA THR A 147 4.26 -9.26 10.04
C THR A 147 5.70 -9.47 9.57
N VAL A 148 6.29 -8.42 9.03
CA VAL A 148 7.63 -8.45 8.43
C VAL A 148 8.63 -7.77 9.36
N GLU A 149 9.82 -8.33 9.50
CA GLU A 149 10.91 -7.75 10.27
C GLU A 149 11.40 -6.46 9.59
N THR A 150 10.99 -5.33 10.13
CA THR A 150 11.33 -3.99 9.63
C THR A 150 11.39 -3.00 10.79
N ALA A 151 11.97 -1.82 10.56
CA ALA A 151 11.92 -0.73 11.53
C ALA A 151 10.47 -0.34 11.91
N LEU A 152 9.51 -0.53 11.00
CA LEU A 152 8.10 -0.24 11.23
C LEU A 152 7.47 -1.19 12.26
N SER A 153 7.82 -2.47 12.24
CA SER A 153 7.22 -3.52 13.07
C SER A 153 8.00 -3.83 14.34
N ALA A 154 9.31 -3.56 14.35
CA ALA A 154 10.22 -3.92 15.44
C ALA A 154 9.72 -3.53 16.85
N PRO A 155 9.19 -2.31 17.11
CA PRO A 155 8.70 -1.95 18.44
C PRO A 155 7.45 -2.73 18.90
N PHE A 156 6.78 -3.43 17.99
CA PHE A 156 5.51 -4.14 18.24
C PHE A 156 5.66 -5.66 18.14
N ALA A 157 6.87 -6.16 17.92
CA ALA A 157 7.17 -7.59 17.96
C ALA A 157 6.92 -8.14 19.37
N ARG A 158 5.98 -9.08 19.48
CA ARG A 158 5.66 -9.76 20.76
C ARG A 158 6.03 -11.22 20.65
N ALA A 159 6.34 -11.85 21.77
CA ALA A 159 6.51 -13.30 21.85
C ALA A 159 5.24 -14.01 21.29
N GLY A 160 5.44 -14.91 20.35
CA GLY A 160 4.34 -15.63 19.67
C GLY A 160 3.85 -14.98 18.37
N LEU A 161 4.32 -13.80 17.99
CA LEU A 161 4.06 -13.25 16.66
C LEU A 161 5.02 -13.88 15.65
N ALA A 162 4.49 -14.49 14.59
CA ALA A 162 5.31 -14.98 13.49
C ALA A 162 5.84 -13.79 12.66
N VAL A 163 7.03 -13.32 13.02
CA VAL A 163 7.74 -12.27 12.28
C VAL A 163 8.56 -12.92 11.17
N ARG A 164 8.46 -12.38 9.97
CA ARG A 164 9.06 -12.95 8.75
C ARG A 164 10.20 -12.08 8.25
N PRO A 165 11.30 -12.67 7.74
CA PRO A 165 12.34 -11.92 7.06
C PRO A 165 11.79 -11.13 5.87
N ALA A 166 12.28 -9.91 5.66
CA ALA A 166 11.79 -9.03 4.58
C ALA A 166 11.95 -9.66 3.19
N ALA A 167 13.04 -10.40 2.96
CA ALA A 167 13.29 -11.07 1.69
C ALA A 167 12.25 -12.17 1.38
N GLU A 168 11.85 -12.96 2.40
CA GLU A 168 10.82 -13.98 2.25
C GLU A 168 9.45 -13.35 1.99
N ALA A 169 9.11 -12.30 2.75
CA ALA A 169 7.86 -11.58 2.55
C ALA A 169 7.78 -10.98 1.14
N ALA A 170 8.87 -10.39 0.64
CA ALA A 170 8.94 -9.87 -0.72
C ALA A 170 8.78 -10.98 -1.77
N ALA A 171 9.44 -12.13 -1.59
CA ALA A 171 9.32 -13.27 -2.51
C ALA A 171 7.88 -13.81 -2.56
N ASP A 172 7.20 -13.89 -1.41
CA ASP A 172 5.82 -14.33 -1.35
C ASP A 172 4.89 -13.36 -2.07
N LEU A 173 5.04 -12.05 -1.83
CA LEU A 173 4.24 -11.04 -2.50
C LEU A 173 4.46 -11.05 -4.02
N LEU A 174 5.68 -11.22 -4.48
CA LEU A 174 5.97 -11.33 -5.92
C LEU A 174 5.34 -12.58 -6.53
N ARG A 175 5.28 -13.72 -5.80
CA ARG A 175 4.53 -14.91 -6.26
C ARG A 175 3.03 -14.65 -6.35
N VAL A 176 2.46 -13.97 -5.36
CA VAL A 176 1.04 -13.56 -5.41
C VAL A 176 0.80 -12.65 -6.61
N ILE A 177 1.62 -11.60 -6.78
CA ILE A 177 1.51 -10.66 -7.91
C ILE A 177 1.59 -11.37 -9.26
N ALA A 178 2.50 -12.35 -9.41
CA ALA A 178 2.67 -13.12 -10.65
C ALA A 178 1.47 -14.01 -10.98
N ALA A 179 0.67 -14.39 -9.98
CA ALA A 179 -0.52 -15.23 -10.15
C ALA A 179 -1.82 -14.41 -10.37
N LEU A 180 -1.78 -13.07 -10.22
CA LEU A 180 -2.98 -12.23 -10.35
C LEU A 180 -3.50 -12.21 -11.78
N GLY A 181 -4.82 -12.35 -11.90
CA GLY A 181 -5.58 -12.14 -13.13
C GLY A 181 -6.48 -10.91 -13.06
N PRO A 182 -7.12 -10.54 -14.18
CA PRO A 182 -8.00 -9.36 -14.24
C PRO A 182 -9.17 -9.37 -13.23
N ASP A 183 -9.60 -10.56 -12.81
CA ASP A 183 -10.70 -10.70 -11.83
C ASP A 183 -10.25 -10.38 -10.40
N ASP A 184 -8.95 -10.39 -10.12
CA ASP A 184 -8.40 -10.02 -8.83
C ASP A 184 -8.31 -8.49 -8.63
N THR A 185 -8.59 -7.69 -9.67
CA THR A 185 -8.52 -6.24 -9.55
C THR A 185 -9.50 -5.72 -8.50
N GLY A 186 -9.03 -4.87 -7.61
CA GLY A 186 -9.79 -4.36 -6.47
C GLY A 186 -9.87 -5.34 -5.30
N SER A 187 -9.05 -6.38 -5.25
CA SER A 187 -8.99 -7.31 -4.11
C SER A 187 -8.06 -6.81 -3.00
N PHE A 188 -8.29 -7.34 -1.80
CA PHE A 188 -7.39 -7.24 -0.67
C PHE A 188 -6.93 -8.64 -0.28
N LEU A 189 -5.65 -8.94 -0.50
CA LEU A 189 -5.08 -10.29 -0.39
C LEU A 189 -3.94 -10.32 0.64
N ASP A 190 -3.76 -11.47 1.27
CA ASP A 190 -2.59 -11.70 2.11
C ASP A 190 -1.39 -12.23 1.28
N HIS A 191 -0.27 -12.44 1.95
CA HIS A 191 0.98 -12.96 1.36
C HIS A 191 0.89 -14.41 0.83
N LYS A 192 -0.24 -15.08 1.02
CA LYS A 192 -0.56 -16.40 0.44
C LYS A 192 -1.52 -16.29 -0.74
N GLY A 193 -1.97 -15.08 -1.07
CA GLY A 193 -2.98 -14.84 -2.09
C GLY A 193 -4.41 -15.09 -1.61
N LEU A 194 -4.62 -15.27 -0.31
CA LEU A 194 -5.95 -15.49 0.24
C LEU A 194 -6.66 -14.14 0.49
N PRO A 195 -7.96 -14.03 0.16
CA PRO A 195 -8.71 -12.80 0.38
C PRO A 195 -8.85 -12.49 1.87
N ILE A 196 -8.67 -11.21 2.20
CA ILE A 196 -8.94 -10.65 3.52
C ILE A 196 -10.28 -9.92 3.43
N PRO A 197 -11.21 -10.12 4.38
CA PRO A 197 -12.46 -9.36 4.39
C PRO A 197 -12.18 -7.85 4.54
N TRP A 198 -13.06 -7.04 3.96
CA TRP A 198 -12.97 -5.57 4.02
C TRP A 198 -13.24 -5.02 5.43
#